data_f61a2e592ff0f2abd0098f6c1354381e
#
_entry.id   f61a2e592ff0f2abd0098f6c1354381e
#
_cell.length_a   1.000
_cell.length_b   1.000
_cell.length_c   1.000
_cell.angle_alpha   90.00
_cell.angle_beta   90.00
_cell.angle_gamma   90.00
#
_symmetry.space_group_name_H-M   'P 1'
#
loop_
_entity.id
_entity.type
_entity.pdbx_description
1 polymer ?
#
loop_
_entity_poly.entity_id
_entity_poly.type
_entity_poly.pdbx_seq_one_letter_code
_entity_poly.pdbx_strand_id
1 'polypeptide(L)'
;MSEPQFDIDDMLEQFHTWLEAQSKESLAAYAERLTDQVPEATPVGMVLCLANNQDSLLAQTLAALTAGNGVLWPRAQPDDPVQTQALRVGLPLPIKSQITLTDWNASLDGAPDPEPQAVLYTGDAAGLAQLQQQASGWAGQPAVIECAEDIEDDFDIPLAQLQR
;
A
#
# COMPACT_ATOMS: atom_id res chain seq x y z
N MET A 1 22.00 10.38 -21.60
CA MET A 1 21.45 9.04 -21.27
C MET A 1 20.32 9.22 -20.28
N SER A 2 19.15 8.74 -20.63
CA SER A 2 18.01 8.86 -19.74
C SER A 2 18.14 7.88 -18.59
N GLU A 3 17.70 8.29 -17.40
CA GLU A 3 17.62 7.37 -16.26
C GLU A 3 16.58 6.30 -16.54
N PRO A 4 16.76 5.06 -16.03
CA PRO A 4 15.73 4.06 -16.16
C PRO A 4 14.48 4.52 -15.41
N GLN A 5 13.38 4.53 -16.12
CA GLN A 5 12.10 4.86 -15.51
C GLN A 5 11.60 3.65 -14.70
N PHE A 6 10.87 3.94 -13.63
CA PHE A 6 10.22 2.89 -12.86
C PHE A 6 9.17 2.24 -13.76
N ASP A 7 9.36 0.96 -14.03
CA ASP A 7 8.46 0.18 -14.90
C ASP A 7 7.51 -0.62 -14.04
N ILE A 8 6.22 -0.29 -14.12
CA ILE A 8 5.18 -0.95 -13.31
C ILE A 8 5.07 -2.43 -13.69
N ASP A 9 5.17 -2.75 -14.97
CA ASP A 9 5.08 -4.15 -15.43
C ASP A 9 6.23 -4.99 -14.87
N ASP A 10 7.45 -4.45 -14.90
CA ASP A 10 8.63 -5.12 -14.35
C ASP A 10 8.51 -5.27 -12.82
N MET A 11 8.05 -4.23 -12.15
CA MET A 11 7.81 -4.27 -10.71
C MET A 11 6.78 -5.34 -10.34
N LEU A 12 5.66 -5.42 -11.08
CA LEU A 12 4.63 -6.41 -10.83
C LEU A 12 5.15 -7.84 -11.06
N GLU A 13 5.96 -8.05 -12.10
CA GLU A 13 6.57 -9.34 -12.37
C GLU A 13 7.50 -9.77 -11.23
N GLN A 14 8.34 -8.87 -10.75
CA GLN A 14 9.25 -9.17 -9.64
C GLN A 14 8.49 -9.41 -8.34
N PHE A 15 7.45 -8.62 -8.10
CA PHE A 15 6.61 -8.80 -6.92
C PHE A 15 5.88 -10.14 -6.97
N HIS A 16 5.32 -10.48 -8.13
CA HIS A 16 4.65 -11.76 -8.35
C HIS A 16 5.60 -12.94 -8.06
N THR A 17 6.83 -12.89 -8.60
CA THR A 17 7.84 -13.92 -8.37
C THR A 17 8.18 -14.05 -6.90
N TRP A 18 8.35 -12.91 -6.23
CA TRP A 18 8.65 -12.91 -4.79
C TRP A 18 7.50 -13.51 -3.98
N LEU A 19 6.25 -13.17 -4.33
CA LEU A 19 5.07 -13.68 -3.64
C LEU A 19 4.94 -15.21 -3.82
N GLU A 20 5.22 -15.72 -5.01
CA GLU A 20 5.24 -17.17 -5.25
C GLU A 20 6.31 -17.86 -4.39
N ALA A 21 7.49 -17.25 -4.27
CA ALA A 21 8.57 -17.77 -3.45
C ALA A 21 8.20 -17.80 -1.96
N GLN A 22 7.28 -16.93 -1.53
CA GLN A 22 6.79 -16.88 -0.15
C GLN A 22 5.56 -17.76 0.06
N SER A 23 5.14 -18.51 -0.94
CA SER A 23 3.94 -19.36 -0.91
C SER A 23 2.63 -18.57 -0.70
N LYS A 24 2.60 -17.34 -1.20
CA LYS A 24 1.44 -16.45 -1.10
C LYS A 24 0.66 -16.45 -2.43
N GLU A 25 -0.03 -17.55 -2.68
CA GLU A 25 -0.68 -17.80 -3.97
C GLU A 25 -1.79 -16.79 -4.30
N SER A 26 -2.62 -16.44 -3.31
CA SER A 26 -3.71 -15.48 -3.54
C SER A 26 -3.18 -14.08 -3.88
N LEU A 27 -2.10 -13.65 -3.21
CA LEU A 27 -1.46 -12.38 -3.51
C LEU A 27 -0.78 -12.40 -4.88
N ALA A 28 -0.14 -13.51 -5.24
CA ALA A 28 0.47 -13.68 -6.55
C ALA A 28 -0.60 -13.60 -7.65
N ALA A 29 -1.75 -14.23 -7.44
CA ALA A 29 -2.88 -14.16 -8.37
C ALA A 29 -3.40 -12.73 -8.49
N TYR A 30 -3.47 -11.99 -7.39
CA TYR A 30 -3.88 -10.58 -7.41
C TYR A 30 -2.88 -9.73 -8.21
N ALA A 31 -1.59 -9.93 -8.01
CA ALA A 31 -0.55 -9.22 -8.77
C ALA A 31 -0.68 -9.48 -10.27
N GLU A 32 -0.96 -10.72 -10.64
CA GLU A 32 -1.18 -11.08 -12.04
C GLU A 32 -2.39 -10.37 -12.63
N ARG A 33 -3.49 -10.30 -11.89
CA ARG A 33 -4.67 -9.55 -12.32
C ARG A 33 -4.39 -8.06 -12.48
N LEU A 34 -3.57 -7.48 -11.60
CA LEU A 34 -3.21 -6.07 -11.67
C LEU A 34 -2.41 -5.75 -12.94
N THR A 35 -1.66 -6.70 -13.46
CA THR A 35 -0.90 -6.53 -14.70
C THR A 35 -1.82 -6.11 -15.86
N ASP A 36 -3.04 -6.65 -15.89
CA ASP A 36 -4.04 -6.33 -16.91
C ASP A 36 -4.81 -5.04 -16.62
N GLN A 37 -4.62 -4.46 -15.44
CA GLN A 37 -5.38 -3.29 -14.98
C GLN A 37 -4.54 -2.03 -14.86
N VAL A 38 -3.27 -2.06 -15.29
CA VAL A 38 -2.38 -0.89 -15.18
C VAL A 38 -3.05 0.30 -15.86
N PRO A 39 -3.45 1.33 -15.09
CA PRO A 39 -4.18 2.44 -15.66
C PRO A 39 -3.26 3.50 -16.24
N GLU A 40 -3.79 4.29 -17.17
CA GLU A 40 -3.04 5.38 -17.80
C GLU A 40 -3.22 6.72 -17.09
N ALA A 41 -4.11 6.79 -16.10
CA ALA A 41 -4.40 8.03 -15.38
C ALA A 41 -3.24 8.45 -14.47
N THR A 42 -3.25 9.71 -14.08
CA THR A 42 -2.21 10.27 -13.21
C THR A 42 -2.38 9.78 -11.78
N PRO A 43 -1.29 9.31 -11.12
CA PRO A 43 -1.37 8.91 -9.71
C PRO A 43 -1.65 10.09 -8.78
N VAL A 44 -2.22 9.81 -7.62
CA VAL A 44 -2.48 10.86 -6.62
C VAL A 44 -1.21 11.32 -5.91
N GLY A 45 -0.20 10.48 -5.80
CA GLY A 45 1.06 10.82 -5.13
C GLY A 45 1.51 9.74 -4.17
N MET A 46 1.39 9.98 -2.86
CA MET A 46 1.74 9.01 -1.83
C MET A 46 0.50 8.36 -1.26
N VAL A 47 0.57 7.06 -0.99
CA VAL A 47 -0.52 6.28 -0.39
C VAL A 47 -0.04 5.70 0.93
N LEU A 48 -0.74 6.02 2.01
CA LEU A 48 -0.47 5.42 3.32
C LEU A 48 -1.20 4.08 3.39
N CYS A 49 -0.46 3.01 3.68
CA CYS A 49 -1.01 1.66 3.79
C CYS A 49 -1.05 1.24 5.25
N LEU A 50 -2.24 0.96 5.76
CA LEU A 50 -2.46 0.54 7.14
C LEU A 50 -3.21 -0.78 7.13
N ALA A 51 -2.64 -1.81 7.72
CA ALA A 51 -3.23 -3.13 7.74
C ALA A 51 -2.95 -3.84 9.07
N ASN A 52 -3.84 -4.74 9.44
CA ASN A 52 -3.70 -5.54 10.65
C ASN A 52 -3.10 -6.92 10.38
N ASN A 53 -2.72 -7.20 9.13
CA ASN A 53 -2.02 -8.43 8.78
C ASN A 53 -1.10 -8.16 7.58
N GLN A 54 -0.09 -9.03 7.42
CA GLN A 54 0.93 -8.88 6.41
C GLN A 54 0.38 -8.96 4.99
N ASP A 55 -0.53 -9.91 4.76
CA ASP A 55 -1.07 -10.13 3.41
C ASP A 55 -1.88 -8.94 2.93
N SER A 56 -2.69 -8.34 3.79
CA SER A 56 -3.46 -7.14 3.46
C SER A 56 -2.54 -5.96 3.16
N LEU A 57 -1.46 -5.80 3.93
CA LEU A 57 -0.48 -4.74 3.68
C LEU A 57 0.17 -4.91 2.31
N LEU A 58 0.53 -6.14 1.95
CA LEU A 58 1.12 -6.42 0.64
C LEU A 58 0.13 -6.16 -0.49
N ALA A 59 -1.15 -6.53 -0.31
CA ALA A 59 -2.18 -6.25 -1.32
C ALA A 59 -2.38 -4.75 -1.51
N GLN A 60 -2.43 -3.98 -0.43
CA GLN A 60 -2.53 -2.52 -0.49
C GLN A 60 -1.34 -1.92 -1.25
N THR A 61 -0.15 -2.42 -0.96
CA THR A 61 1.09 -1.96 -1.61
C THR A 61 1.07 -2.27 -3.10
N LEU A 62 0.62 -3.48 -3.47
CA LEU A 62 0.46 -3.86 -4.88
C LEU A 62 -0.46 -2.89 -5.62
N ALA A 63 -1.62 -2.60 -5.05
CA ALA A 63 -2.59 -1.69 -5.68
C ALA A 63 -2.02 -0.28 -5.82
N ALA A 64 -1.42 0.25 -4.77
CA ALA A 64 -0.86 1.61 -4.79
C ALA A 64 0.24 1.76 -5.83
N LEU A 65 1.16 0.80 -5.90
CA LEU A 65 2.25 0.82 -6.88
C LEU A 65 1.75 0.66 -8.30
N THR A 66 0.74 -0.20 -8.50
CA THR A 66 0.14 -0.41 -9.84
C THR A 66 -0.49 0.88 -10.34
N ALA A 67 -1.10 1.66 -9.45
CA ALA A 67 -1.67 2.96 -9.81
C ALA A 67 -0.61 4.04 -10.03
N GLY A 68 0.67 3.72 -9.82
CA GLY A 68 1.79 4.63 -10.05
C GLY A 68 2.21 5.46 -8.86
N ASN A 69 1.65 5.19 -7.67
CA ASN A 69 1.92 5.96 -6.46
C ASN A 69 3.17 5.46 -5.73
N GLY A 70 3.76 6.34 -4.91
CA GLY A 70 4.66 5.92 -3.85
C GLY A 70 3.87 5.40 -2.65
N VAL A 71 4.53 4.71 -1.73
CA VAL A 71 3.88 4.04 -0.60
C VAL A 71 4.52 4.49 0.71
N LEU A 72 3.68 4.76 1.70
CA LEU A 72 4.11 5.01 3.08
C LEU A 72 3.68 3.84 3.95
N TRP A 73 4.61 3.32 4.73
CA TRP A 73 4.34 2.33 5.77
C TRP A 73 4.72 2.91 7.13
N PRO A 74 3.85 2.86 8.13
CA PRO A 74 4.25 3.28 9.50
C PRO A 74 5.30 2.31 10.05
N ARG A 75 6.27 2.84 10.77
CA ARG A 75 7.23 2.00 11.49
C ARG A 75 6.49 1.21 12.56
N ALA A 76 6.74 -0.09 12.60
CA ALA A 76 6.08 -0.97 13.56
C ALA A 76 6.69 -0.82 14.96
N GLN A 77 5.83 -0.89 15.96
CA GLN A 77 6.25 -1.09 17.35
C GLN A 77 6.44 -2.60 17.58
N PRO A 78 7.20 -3.00 18.63
CA PRO A 78 7.44 -4.43 18.88
C PRO A 78 6.16 -5.28 18.99
N ASP A 79 5.06 -4.68 19.43
CA ASP A 79 3.79 -5.38 19.65
C ASP A 79 2.88 -5.36 18.41
N ASP A 80 3.26 -4.67 17.35
CA ASP A 80 2.41 -4.55 16.17
C ASP A 80 2.31 -5.89 15.43
N PRO A 81 1.11 -6.21 14.88
CA PRO A 81 0.91 -7.47 14.18
C PRO A 81 1.73 -7.58 12.88
N VAL A 82 2.09 -6.45 12.28
CA VAL A 82 2.91 -6.41 11.07
C VAL A 82 4.19 -5.67 11.37
N GLN A 83 5.33 -6.36 11.21
CA GLN A 83 6.65 -5.76 11.43
C GLN A 83 7.15 -5.18 10.10
N THR A 84 6.74 -3.94 9.83
CA THR A 84 6.94 -3.28 8.54
C THR A 84 8.41 -3.16 8.15
N GLN A 85 9.30 -2.84 9.11
CA GLN A 85 10.73 -2.70 8.81
C GLN A 85 11.33 -4.02 8.32
N ALA A 86 11.01 -5.12 9.00
CA ALA A 86 11.51 -6.44 8.62
C ALA A 86 10.94 -6.90 7.29
N LEU A 87 9.65 -6.66 7.07
CA LEU A 87 9.01 -7.03 5.82
C LEU A 87 9.63 -6.27 4.63
N ARG A 88 9.86 -4.98 4.81
CA ARG A 88 10.43 -4.14 3.75
C ARG A 88 11.82 -4.62 3.32
N VAL A 89 12.65 -4.99 4.29
CA VAL A 89 14.01 -5.49 4.01
C VAL A 89 13.99 -6.71 3.09
N GLY A 90 12.99 -7.58 3.24
CA GLY A 90 12.89 -8.80 2.44
C GLY A 90 12.34 -8.59 1.03
N LEU A 91 11.83 -7.41 0.71
CA LEU A 91 11.24 -7.16 -0.61
C LEU A 91 12.30 -6.92 -1.68
N PRO A 92 11.98 -7.21 -2.97
CA PRO A 92 12.88 -6.85 -4.08
C PRO A 92 13.17 -5.36 -4.12
N LEU A 93 14.35 -4.99 -4.57
CA LEU A 93 14.81 -3.60 -4.58
C LEU A 93 13.86 -2.64 -5.32
N PRO A 94 13.35 -2.96 -6.52
CA PRO A 94 12.43 -2.04 -7.19
C PRO A 94 11.18 -1.73 -6.39
N ILE A 95 10.72 -2.67 -5.59
CA ILE A 95 9.52 -2.50 -4.76
C ILE A 95 9.85 -1.69 -3.52
N LYS A 96 10.86 -2.11 -2.76
CA LYS A 96 11.18 -1.43 -1.50
C LYS A 96 11.67 0.00 -1.70
N SER A 97 12.21 0.34 -2.87
CA SER A 97 12.63 1.71 -3.17
C SER A 97 11.43 2.66 -3.30
N GLN A 98 10.24 2.14 -3.52
CA GLN A 98 9.00 2.92 -3.60
C GLN A 98 8.29 3.01 -2.25
N ILE A 99 8.79 2.32 -1.22
CA ILE A 99 8.16 2.28 0.10
C ILE A 99 8.99 3.12 1.06
N THR A 100 8.39 4.15 1.62
CA THR A 100 9.00 5.03 2.62
C THR A 100 8.41 4.68 3.99
N LEU A 101 9.28 4.44 4.97
CA LEU A 101 8.85 4.25 6.34
C LEU A 101 8.65 5.61 7.01
N THR A 102 7.54 5.76 7.74
CA THR A 102 7.24 6.98 8.48
C THR A 102 7.15 6.69 9.98
N ASP A 103 7.55 7.65 10.80
CA ASP A 103 7.44 7.55 12.26
C ASP A 103 6.02 7.80 12.77
N TRP A 104 5.10 8.16 11.87
CA TRP A 104 3.70 8.39 12.22
C TRP A 104 3.01 7.08 12.59
N ASN A 105 2.07 7.16 13.54
CA ASN A 105 1.14 6.08 13.82
C ASN A 105 -0.20 6.69 14.26
N ALA A 106 -1.26 5.85 14.31
CA ALA A 106 -2.62 6.32 14.55
C ALA A 106 -2.82 6.93 15.96
N SER A 107 -1.87 6.76 16.86
CA SER A 107 -1.92 7.35 18.20
C SER A 107 -1.40 8.78 18.25
N LEU A 108 -0.73 9.24 17.18
CA LEU A 108 -0.15 10.57 17.13
C LEU A 108 -1.13 11.58 16.55
N ASP A 109 -1.01 12.82 17.02
CA ASP A 109 -1.75 13.93 16.42
C ASP A 109 -1.04 14.38 15.13
N GLY A 110 -1.83 14.80 14.14
CA GLY A 110 -1.31 15.33 12.90
C GLY A 110 -1.11 14.29 11.83
N ALA A 111 -0.69 14.73 10.64
CA ALA A 111 -0.53 13.90 9.48
C ALA A 111 0.86 13.26 9.43
N PRO A 112 0.99 12.13 8.72
CA PRO A 112 2.31 11.58 8.40
C PRO A 112 3.13 12.55 7.55
N ASP A 113 4.44 12.42 7.60
CA ASP A 113 5.37 13.20 6.78
C ASP A 113 6.24 12.22 5.97
N PRO A 114 6.17 12.23 4.62
CA PRO A 114 5.33 13.11 3.77
C PRO A 114 3.84 12.82 3.93
N GLU A 115 3.01 13.84 3.70
CA GLU A 115 1.57 13.68 3.85
C GLU A 115 0.99 12.83 2.71
N PRO A 116 0.18 11.81 3.02
CA PRO A 116 -0.40 10.96 1.98
C PRO A 116 -1.55 11.65 1.25
N GLN A 117 -1.75 11.27 0.01
CA GLN A 117 -2.86 11.75 -0.82
C GLN A 117 -4.06 10.79 -0.78
N ALA A 118 -3.84 9.57 -0.33
CA ALA A 118 -4.88 8.57 -0.10
C ALA A 118 -4.41 7.63 1.01
N VAL A 119 -5.35 6.98 1.67
CA VAL A 119 -5.07 6.02 2.74
C VAL A 119 -5.83 4.73 2.45
N LEU A 120 -5.13 3.61 2.48
CA LEU A 120 -5.74 2.28 2.41
C LEU A 120 -5.72 1.69 3.82
N TYR A 121 -6.86 1.16 4.24
CA TYR A 121 -7.03 0.67 5.60
C TYR A 121 -7.65 -0.72 5.63
N THR A 122 -7.06 -1.61 6.40
CA THR A 122 -7.62 -2.92 6.72
C THR A 122 -7.61 -3.09 8.24
N GLY A 123 -8.79 -3.26 8.83
CA GLY A 123 -8.94 -3.40 10.27
C GLY A 123 -10.40 -3.32 10.67
N ASP A 124 -10.65 -3.00 11.95
CA ASP A 124 -12.02 -2.95 12.47
C ASP A 124 -12.70 -1.60 12.16
N ALA A 125 -14.03 -1.59 12.33
CA ALA A 125 -14.84 -0.41 12.04
C ALA A 125 -14.51 0.77 12.98
N ALA A 126 -14.15 0.52 14.22
CA ALA A 126 -13.79 1.56 15.17
C ALA A 126 -12.51 2.27 14.76
N GLY A 127 -11.50 1.48 14.34
CA GLY A 127 -10.24 2.04 13.83
C GLY A 127 -10.43 2.82 12.54
N LEU A 128 -11.29 2.32 11.64
CA LEU A 128 -11.62 3.02 10.41
C LEU A 128 -12.26 4.38 10.69
N ALA A 129 -13.24 4.44 11.59
CA ALA A 129 -13.91 5.69 11.95
C ALA A 129 -12.94 6.69 12.56
N GLN A 130 -12.05 6.23 13.45
CA GLN A 130 -11.03 7.08 14.05
C GLN A 130 -10.08 7.65 12.99
N LEU A 131 -9.63 6.81 12.08
CA LEU A 131 -8.73 7.22 11.00
C LEU A 131 -9.40 8.22 10.07
N GLN A 132 -10.66 8.00 9.71
CA GLN A 132 -11.42 8.94 8.88
C GLN A 132 -11.53 10.31 9.55
N GLN A 133 -11.76 10.33 10.85
CA GLN A 133 -11.83 11.56 11.61
C GLN A 133 -10.48 12.28 11.65
N GLN A 134 -9.39 11.55 11.86
CA GLN A 134 -8.04 12.12 11.84
C GLN A 134 -7.71 12.71 10.47
N ALA A 135 -7.96 11.95 9.42
CA ALA A 135 -7.62 12.34 8.05
C ALA A 135 -8.38 13.57 7.60
N SER A 136 -9.60 13.76 8.08
CA SER A 136 -10.40 14.96 7.76
C SER A 136 -9.78 16.24 8.31
N GLY A 137 -8.92 16.13 9.31
CA GLY A 137 -8.18 17.26 9.87
C GLY A 137 -6.83 17.53 9.21
N TRP A 138 -6.38 16.66 8.30
CA TRP A 138 -5.13 16.85 7.59
C TRP A 138 -5.32 17.83 6.44
N ALA A 139 -4.26 18.57 6.10
CA ALA A 139 -4.34 19.62 5.07
C ALA A 139 -4.81 19.09 3.71
N GLY A 140 -4.34 17.91 3.32
CA GLY A 140 -4.72 17.30 2.04
C GLY A 140 -6.05 16.57 2.05
N GLN A 141 -6.63 16.34 3.23
CA GLN A 141 -7.89 15.60 3.39
C GLN A 141 -7.95 14.34 2.52
N PRO A 142 -6.99 13.41 2.68
CA PRO A 142 -6.95 12.23 1.82
C PRO A 142 -8.17 11.34 2.00
N ALA A 143 -8.58 10.68 0.91
CA ALA A 143 -9.63 9.68 0.99
C ALA A 143 -9.13 8.46 1.76
N VAL A 144 -9.96 7.93 2.67
CA VAL A 144 -9.66 6.70 3.39
C VAL A 144 -10.48 5.58 2.75
N ILE A 145 -9.80 4.58 2.22
CA ILE A 145 -10.41 3.48 1.47
C ILE A 145 -10.33 2.21 2.31
N GLU A 146 -11.49 1.65 2.65
CA GLU A 146 -11.55 0.39 3.39
C GLU A 146 -11.22 -0.77 2.46
N CYS A 147 -10.32 -1.66 2.91
CA CYS A 147 -9.92 -2.85 2.17
C CYS A 147 -10.30 -4.10 2.95
N ALA A 148 -10.60 -5.18 2.23
CA ALA A 148 -10.96 -6.46 2.86
C ALA A 148 -9.78 -7.05 3.64
N GLU A 149 -10.09 -7.74 4.73
CA GLU A 149 -9.06 -8.40 5.54
C GLU A 149 -8.53 -9.68 4.89
N ASP A 150 -9.40 -10.39 4.17
CA ASP A 150 -9.05 -11.67 3.55
C ASP A 150 -8.70 -11.47 2.07
N ILE A 151 -7.57 -12.02 1.67
CA ILE A 151 -7.12 -11.98 0.27
C ILE A 151 -7.62 -13.24 -0.42
N GLU A 152 -8.80 -13.13 -1.03
CA GLU A 152 -9.43 -14.21 -1.77
C GLU A 152 -9.29 -13.98 -3.29
N ASP A 153 -9.76 -14.94 -4.08
CA ASP A 153 -9.64 -14.88 -5.55
C ASP A 153 -10.35 -13.67 -6.15
N ASP A 154 -11.39 -13.17 -5.50
CA ASP A 154 -12.15 -12.00 -5.96
C ASP A 154 -11.75 -10.71 -5.25
N PHE A 155 -10.68 -10.73 -4.46
CA PHE A 155 -10.17 -9.54 -3.78
C PHE A 155 -9.80 -8.47 -4.80
N ASP A 156 -10.20 -7.24 -4.53
CA ASP A 156 -9.89 -6.10 -5.40
C ASP A 156 -9.84 -4.80 -4.59
N ILE A 157 -8.97 -3.90 -5.03
CA ILE A 157 -8.89 -2.53 -4.50
C ILE A 157 -9.13 -1.58 -5.69
N PRO A 158 -10.07 -0.63 -5.57
CA PRO A 158 -10.41 0.22 -6.72
C PRO A 158 -9.26 1.18 -7.06
N LEU A 159 -8.52 0.86 -8.11
CA LEU A 159 -7.37 1.65 -8.55
C LEU A 159 -7.75 3.07 -8.94
N ALA A 160 -8.96 3.27 -9.46
CA ALA A 160 -9.44 4.59 -9.86
C ALA A 160 -9.44 5.58 -8.69
N GLN A 161 -9.64 5.12 -7.46
CA GLN A 161 -9.61 5.96 -6.26
C GLN A 161 -8.19 6.37 -5.87
N LEU A 162 -7.17 5.72 -6.42
CA LEU A 162 -5.76 6.02 -6.17
C LEU A 162 -5.17 6.90 -7.28
N GLN A 163 -6.02 7.45 -8.14
CA GLN A 163 -5.63 8.30 -9.26
C GLN A 163 -6.49 9.54 -9.32
N ARG A 164 -5.96 10.55 -9.98
CA ARG A 164 -6.66 11.81 -10.24
C ARG A 164 -7.45 11.75 -11.54
#